data_5472f9f93cc1edba2f6cbe1bd7680089
#
_entry.id   5472f9f93cc1edba2f6cbe1bd7680089
#
_cell.length_a   1.000
_cell.length_b   1.000
_cell.length_c   1.000
_cell.angle_alpha   90.00
_cell.angle_beta   90.00
_cell.angle_gamma   90.00
#
_symmetry.space_group_name_H-M   'P 1'
#
loop_
_entity.id
_entity.type
_entity.pdbx_description
1 polymer ?
#
loop_
_entity_poly.entity_id
_entity_poly.type
_entity_poly.pdbx_seq_one_letter_code
_entity_poly.pdbx_strand_id
1 'polypeptide(L)'
;SVEELYGHGIYDDGSVVREFLGKRKRLYADLLANDYEPPEELQYKTEYVQQIDDYLYKDVTYDAMWHFVGGLFPSPYAATSVREYFARGFEEYTMNNKKELKQSCPVLFNKIEALHALEE
;
A
#
# COMPACT_ATOMS: atom_id res chain seq x y z
N SER A 1 -11.09 13.19 -2.43
CA SER A 1 -10.45 11.88 -2.24
C SER A 1 -10.69 10.99 -3.47
N VAL A 2 -9.96 9.90 -3.54
CA VAL A 2 -10.14 8.92 -4.62
C VAL A 2 -11.56 8.33 -4.59
N GLU A 3 -12.10 8.08 -3.41
CA GLU A 3 -13.46 7.56 -3.25
C GLU A 3 -14.51 8.53 -3.79
N GLU A 4 -14.31 9.82 -3.58
CA GLU A 4 -15.23 10.84 -4.08
C GLU A 4 -15.22 10.90 -5.60
N LEU A 5 -14.04 10.69 -6.21
CA LEU A 5 -13.89 10.76 -7.67
C LEU A 5 -14.41 9.50 -8.37
N TYR A 6 -14.18 8.32 -7.81
CA TYR A 6 -14.42 7.06 -8.52
C TYR A 6 -15.41 6.13 -7.81
N GLY A 7 -15.91 6.50 -6.62
CA GLY A 7 -16.86 5.70 -5.87
C GLY A 7 -16.19 4.79 -4.84
N HIS A 8 -17.00 4.22 -3.95
CA HIS A 8 -16.51 3.46 -2.80
C HIS A 8 -16.00 2.07 -3.14
N GLY A 9 -16.42 1.48 -4.24
CA GLY A 9 -16.04 0.11 -4.60
C GLY A 9 -14.68 -0.03 -5.26
N ILE A 10 -13.95 1.07 -5.45
CA ILE A 10 -12.71 1.08 -6.23
C ILE A 10 -11.61 0.25 -5.59
N TYR A 11 -11.62 0.12 -4.25
CA TYR A 11 -10.61 -0.64 -3.51
C TYR A 11 -10.87 -2.14 -3.52
N ASP A 12 -12.02 -2.56 -4.02
CA ASP A 12 -12.43 -3.96 -4.04
C ASP A 12 -11.93 -4.70 -5.28
N ASP A 13 -11.09 -4.06 -6.09
CA ASP A 13 -10.44 -4.71 -7.21
C ASP A 13 -9.54 -5.83 -6.70
N GLY A 14 -9.90 -7.08 -7.01
CA GLY A 14 -9.21 -8.24 -6.51
C GLY A 14 -7.73 -8.29 -6.89
N SER A 15 -7.35 -7.73 -8.05
CA SER A 15 -5.95 -7.72 -8.48
C SER A 15 -5.11 -6.78 -7.62
N VAL A 16 -5.63 -5.59 -7.30
CA VAL A 16 -4.93 -4.64 -6.43
C VAL A 16 -4.82 -5.19 -5.02
N VAL A 17 -5.89 -5.80 -4.51
CA VAL A 17 -5.89 -6.42 -3.18
C VAL A 17 -4.84 -7.53 -3.11
N ARG A 18 -4.75 -8.37 -4.13
CA ARG A 18 -3.75 -9.45 -4.17
C ARG A 18 -2.33 -8.89 -4.18
N GLU A 19 -2.08 -7.84 -4.96
CA GLU A 19 -0.78 -7.18 -4.96
C GLU A 19 -0.44 -6.65 -3.57
N PHE A 20 -1.39 -5.93 -2.95
CA PHE A 20 -1.23 -5.38 -1.61
C PHE A 20 -0.92 -6.47 -0.58
N LEU A 21 -1.70 -7.54 -0.56
CA LEU A 21 -1.50 -8.63 0.40
C LEU A 21 -0.18 -9.38 0.17
N GLY A 22 0.24 -9.53 -1.08
CA GLY A 22 1.55 -10.12 -1.37
C GLY A 22 2.67 -9.29 -0.77
N LYS A 23 2.58 -7.97 -0.88
CA LYS A 23 3.55 -7.05 -0.29
C LYS A 23 3.50 -7.06 1.24
N ARG A 24 2.31 -7.16 1.83
CA ARG A 24 2.14 -7.29 3.27
C ARG A 24 2.80 -8.56 3.81
N LYS A 25 2.66 -9.67 3.10
CA LYS A 25 3.31 -10.93 3.47
C LYS A 25 4.83 -10.80 3.40
N ARG A 26 5.34 -10.10 2.40
CA ARG A 26 6.76 -9.83 2.30
C ARG A 26 7.25 -8.96 3.46
N LEU A 27 6.50 -7.90 3.76
CA LEU A 27 6.80 -7.03 4.90
C LEU A 27 6.82 -7.82 6.20
N TYR A 28 5.83 -8.69 6.41
CA TYR A 28 5.75 -9.54 7.59
C TYR A 28 7.00 -10.40 7.73
N ALA A 29 7.41 -11.05 6.66
CA ALA A 29 8.60 -11.90 6.66
C ALA A 29 9.87 -11.11 6.93
N ASP A 30 10.00 -9.91 6.34
CA ASP A 30 11.16 -9.06 6.55
C ASP A 30 11.25 -8.54 7.99
N LEU A 31 10.10 -8.22 8.59
CA LEU A 31 10.05 -7.80 9.99
C LEU A 31 10.47 -8.94 10.91
N LEU A 32 9.96 -10.16 10.69
CA LEU A 32 10.38 -11.32 11.45
C LEU A 32 11.88 -11.58 11.34
N ALA A 33 12.43 -11.45 10.13
CA ALA A 33 13.87 -11.66 9.90
C ALA A 33 14.74 -10.64 10.62
N ASN A 34 14.16 -9.52 11.03
CA ASN A 34 14.87 -8.45 11.74
C ASN A 34 14.45 -8.35 13.21
N ASP A 35 14.01 -9.47 13.78
CA ASP A 35 13.71 -9.61 15.21
C ASP A 35 12.48 -8.82 15.69
N TYR A 36 11.61 -8.38 14.80
CA TYR A 36 10.33 -7.81 15.17
C TYR A 36 9.29 -8.92 15.34
N GLU A 37 8.21 -8.61 16.03
CA GLU A 37 7.10 -9.53 16.25
C GLU A 37 5.80 -8.91 15.71
N PRO A 38 5.62 -8.88 14.36
CA PRO A 38 4.44 -8.25 13.78
C PRO A 38 3.17 -9.05 14.06
N PRO A 39 2.01 -8.38 14.19
CA PRO A 39 0.74 -9.08 14.37
C PRO A 39 0.41 -9.89 13.11
N GLU A 40 -0.19 -11.07 13.29
CA GLU A 40 -0.56 -11.94 12.18
C GLU A 40 -1.53 -11.27 11.22
N GLU A 41 -2.37 -10.36 11.73
CA GLU A 41 -3.34 -9.60 10.94
C GLU A 41 -2.68 -8.82 9.80
N LEU A 42 -1.41 -8.50 9.94
CA LEU A 42 -0.66 -7.83 8.87
C LEU A 42 -0.71 -8.61 7.56
N GLN A 43 -0.82 -9.92 7.62
CA GLN A 43 -0.79 -10.79 6.44
C GLN A 43 -2.13 -10.88 5.71
N TYR A 44 -3.25 -10.56 6.36
CA TYR A 44 -4.56 -10.78 5.73
C TYR A 44 -5.58 -9.64 5.88
N LYS A 45 -5.39 -8.73 6.82
CA LYS A 45 -6.30 -7.59 6.99
C LYS A 45 -6.02 -6.51 5.96
N THR A 46 -7.01 -6.19 5.15
CA THR A 46 -6.88 -5.17 4.10
C THR A 46 -7.42 -3.82 4.52
N GLU A 47 -8.40 -3.82 5.45
CA GLU A 47 -8.98 -2.58 5.98
C GLU A 47 -8.04 -1.94 6.98
N TYR A 48 -8.29 -0.67 7.30
CA TYR A 48 -7.55 0.03 8.34
C TYR A 48 -7.84 -0.61 9.71
N VAL A 49 -6.79 -0.93 10.44
CA VAL A 49 -6.85 -1.48 11.79
C VAL A 49 -5.89 -0.68 12.65
N GLN A 50 -6.41 -0.06 13.71
CA GLN A 50 -5.61 0.78 14.60
C GLN A 50 -4.39 0.04 15.15
N GLN A 51 -4.55 -1.24 15.50
CA GLN A 51 -3.47 -2.07 16.02
C GLN A 51 -2.30 -2.19 15.01
N ILE A 52 -2.61 -2.35 13.73
CA ILE A 52 -1.59 -2.42 12.68
C ILE A 52 -0.88 -1.08 12.54
N ASP A 53 -1.65 0.00 12.47
CA ASP A 53 -1.11 1.34 12.36
C ASP A 53 -0.17 1.66 13.53
N ASP A 54 -0.63 1.40 14.76
CA ASP A 54 0.17 1.62 15.95
C ASP A 54 1.45 0.78 15.94
N TYR A 55 1.35 -0.48 15.51
CA TYR A 55 2.52 -1.34 15.45
C TYR A 55 3.57 -0.79 14.47
N LEU A 56 3.14 -0.42 13.27
CA LEU A 56 4.07 0.06 12.25
C LEU A 56 4.69 1.41 12.61
N TYR A 57 3.92 2.27 13.27
CA TYR A 57 4.38 3.61 13.62
C TYR A 57 5.16 3.70 14.91
N LYS A 58 4.75 2.92 15.93
CA LYS A 58 5.33 3.03 17.29
C LYS A 58 6.37 1.97 17.57
N ASP A 59 6.10 0.72 17.16
CA ASP A 59 7.02 -0.39 17.44
C ASP A 59 8.14 -0.45 16.41
N VAL A 60 7.80 -0.41 15.11
CA VAL A 60 8.81 -0.40 14.04
C VAL A 60 9.38 1.00 13.87
N THR A 61 8.55 1.99 13.88
CA THR A 61 8.76 3.42 13.65
C THR A 61 8.72 3.80 12.17
N TYR A 62 8.28 5.02 11.92
CA TYR A 62 8.15 5.55 10.57
C TYR A 62 9.49 5.52 9.83
N ASP A 63 10.57 5.91 10.51
CA ASP A 63 11.90 5.97 9.88
C ASP A 63 12.39 4.57 9.51
N ALA A 64 12.20 3.59 10.39
CA ALA A 64 12.60 2.21 10.10
C ALA A 64 11.77 1.62 8.97
N MET A 65 10.48 2.00 8.87
CA MET A 65 9.61 1.52 7.81
C MET A 65 10.12 1.85 6.41
N TRP A 66 10.82 2.97 6.23
CA TRP A 66 11.40 3.30 4.92
C TRP A 66 12.36 2.21 4.43
N HIS A 67 13.07 1.54 5.32
CA HIS A 67 13.96 0.43 4.95
C HIS A 67 13.19 -0.79 4.46
N PHE A 68 12.04 -1.06 5.09
CA PHE A 68 11.26 -2.25 4.76
C PHE A 68 10.36 -2.07 3.54
N VAL A 69 9.87 -0.86 3.31
CA VAL A 69 8.88 -0.63 2.25
C VAL A 69 9.48 -0.15 0.94
N GLY A 70 10.74 0.22 0.89
CA GLY A 70 11.37 0.69 -0.34
C GLY A 70 11.26 -0.35 -1.45
N GLY A 71 10.71 0.07 -2.59
CA GLY A 71 10.46 -0.82 -3.71
C GLY A 71 9.22 -1.71 -3.59
N LEU A 72 8.53 -1.68 -2.43
CA LEU A 72 7.30 -2.46 -2.21
C LEU A 72 6.05 -1.58 -2.19
N PHE A 73 6.10 -0.50 -1.44
CA PHE A 73 4.95 0.38 -1.24
C PHE A 73 5.30 1.80 -1.69
N PRO A 74 4.30 2.59 -2.12
CA PRO A 74 4.55 3.99 -2.48
C PRO A 74 5.13 4.82 -1.33
N SER A 75 4.78 4.47 -0.08
CA SER A 75 5.29 5.12 1.12
C SER A 75 5.00 4.21 2.31
N PRO A 76 5.60 4.47 3.49
CA PRO A 76 5.30 3.68 4.69
C PRO A 76 3.81 3.64 5.05
N TYR A 77 3.12 4.78 4.92
CA TYR A 77 1.70 4.83 5.28
C TYR A 77 0.83 3.97 4.35
N ALA A 78 1.27 3.78 3.11
CA ALA A 78 0.55 2.94 2.15
C ALA A 78 0.45 1.48 2.60
N ALA A 79 1.28 1.05 3.55
CA ALA A 79 1.24 -0.31 4.08
C ALA A 79 0.12 -0.52 5.10
N THR A 80 -0.56 0.54 5.57
CA THR A 80 -1.54 0.45 6.65
C THR A 80 -2.89 -0.12 6.23
N SER A 81 -3.29 0.09 4.97
CA SER A 81 -4.53 -0.47 4.44
C SER A 81 -4.51 -0.43 2.92
N VAL A 82 -5.38 -1.22 2.27
CA VAL A 82 -5.50 -1.18 0.82
C VAL A 82 -5.99 0.19 0.35
N ARG A 83 -6.83 0.85 1.14
CA ARG A 83 -7.30 2.20 0.84
C ARG A 83 -6.13 3.18 0.77
N GLU A 84 -5.24 3.13 1.76
CA GLU A 84 -4.06 4.00 1.79
C GLU A 84 -3.05 3.62 0.70
N TYR A 85 -2.94 2.34 0.40
CA TYR A 85 -2.12 1.87 -0.71
C TYR A 85 -2.56 2.54 -2.02
N PHE A 86 -3.86 2.53 -2.26
CA PHE A 86 -4.44 3.14 -3.46
C PHE A 86 -4.24 4.67 -3.45
N ALA A 87 -4.55 5.31 -2.31
CA ALA A 87 -4.46 6.77 -2.20
C ALA A 87 -3.03 7.28 -2.40
N ARG A 88 -2.06 6.62 -1.78
CA ARG A 88 -0.65 7.01 -1.93
C ARG A 88 -0.12 6.72 -3.33
N GLY A 89 -0.57 5.62 -3.93
CA GLY A 89 -0.24 5.34 -5.33
C GLY A 89 -0.78 6.41 -6.26
N PHE A 90 -2.01 6.85 -6.02
CA PHE A 90 -2.65 7.90 -6.80
C PHE A 90 -1.85 9.22 -6.70
N GLU A 91 -1.41 9.58 -5.49
CA GLU A 91 -0.56 10.75 -5.28
C GLU A 91 0.75 10.65 -6.07
N GLU A 92 1.43 9.50 -5.98
CA GLU A 92 2.68 9.30 -6.72
C GLU A 92 2.47 9.41 -8.22
N TYR A 93 1.37 8.88 -8.71
CA TYR A 93 1.01 8.98 -10.12
C TYR A 93 0.87 10.43 -10.57
N THR A 94 0.17 11.26 -9.79
CA THR A 94 -0.08 12.66 -10.13
C THR A 94 1.13 13.56 -9.93
N MET A 95 2.11 13.14 -9.11
CA MET A 95 3.30 13.93 -8.81
C MET A 95 4.51 13.56 -9.67
N ASN A 96 4.28 12.98 -10.84
CA ASN A 96 5.30 12.61 -11.83
C ASN A 96 6.27 11.51 -11.39
N ASN A 97 5.87 10.68 -10.44
CA ASN A 97 6.63 9.51 -10.02
C ASN A 97 6.11 8.23 -10.67
N LYS A 98 5.57 8.35 -11.88
CA LYS A 98 4.91 7.24 -12.58
C LYS A 98 5.84 6.06 -12.84
N LYS A 99 7.08 6.34 -13.21
CA LYS A 99 8.04 5.28 -13.52
C LYS A 99 8.32 4.41 -12.28
N GLU A 100 8.58 5.05 -11.17
CA GLU A 100 8.86 4.37 -9.91
C GLU A 100 7.65 3.58 -9.43
N LEU A 101 6.47 4.18 -9.55
CA LEU A 101 5.21 3.52 -9.18
C LEU A 101 4.97 2.28 -10.06
N LYS A 102 5.19 2.41 -11.37
CA LYS A 102 5.01 1.30 -12.29
C LYS A 102 5.95 0.14 -11.99
N GLN A 103 7.19 0.45 -11.59
CA GLN A 103 8.17 -0.57 -11.26
C GLN A 103 7.85 -1.29 -9.95
N SER A 104 7.46 -0.54 -8.92
CA SER A 104 7.21 -1.13 -7.60
C SER A 104 5.80 -1.68 -7.44
N CYS A 105 4.81 -1.07 -8.10
CA CYS A 105 3.39 -1.39 -7.92
C CYS A 105 2.68 -1.47 -9.27
N PRO A 106 3.05 -2.44 -10.13
CA PRO A 106 2.54 -2.48 -11.52
C PRO A 106 1.03 -2.66 -11.62
N VAL A 107 0.42 -3.46 -10.75
CA VAL A 107 -1.03 -3.67 -10.79
C VAL A 107 -1.76 -2.41 -10.36
N LEU A 108 -1.30 -1.79 -9.28
CA LEU A 108 -1.84 -0.52 -8.82
C LEU A 108 -1.70 0.56 -9.89
N PHE A 109 -0.52 0.66 -10.50
CA PHE A 109 -0.26 1.62 -11.57
C PHE A 109 -1.26 1.45 -12.72
N ASN A 110 -1.46 0.21 -13.17
CA ASN A 110 -2.37 -0.07 -14.29
C ASN A 110 -3.81 0.32 -13.94
N LYS A 111 -4.22 0.07 -12.70
CA LYS A 111 -5.56 0.46 -12.24
C LYS A 111 -5.75 1.96 -12.26
N ILE A 112 -4.77 2.70 -11.73
CA ILE A 112 -4.83 4.16 -11.68
C ILE A 112 -4.83 4.75 -13.09
N GLU A 113 -3.99 4.21 -13.97
CA GLU A 113 -3.92 4.68 -15.36
C GLU A 113 -5.26 4.46 -16.09
N ALA A 114 -5.89 3.32 -15.87
CA ALA A 114 -7.20 3.04 -16.46
C ALA A 114 -8.27 4.01 -15.95
N LEU A 115 -8.21 4.38 -14.67
CA LEU A 115 -9.15 5.36 -14.11
C LEU A 115 -8.95 6.75 -14.68
N HIS A 116 -7.69 7.16 -14.88
CA HIS A 116 -7.39 8.44 -15.52
C HIS A 116 -7.89 8.49 -16.94
N ALA A 117 -7.79 7.38 -17.67
CA ALA A 117 -8.27 7.32 -19.06
C ALA A 117 -9.79 7.53 -19.15
N LEU A 118 -10.55 7.17 -18.10
CA LEU A 118 -12.00 7.37 -18.08
C LEU A 118 -12.40 8.84 -17.96
N GLU A 119 -11.49 9.69 -17.47
CA GLU A 119 -11.76 11.13 -17.29
C GLU A 119 -11.51 11.93 -18.58
N GLU A 120 -10.84 11.35 -19.54
CA GLU A 120 -10.55 11.96 -20.84
C GLU A 120 -11.67 11.61 -21.85
#